data_5d887e46220fc54ebfc6484372d7afd8
#
_entry.id   5d887e46220fc54ebfc6484372d7afd8
#
_cell.length_a   1.000
_cell.length_b   1.000
_cell.length_c   1.000
_cell.angle_alpha   90.00
_cell.angle_beta   90.00
_cell.angle_gamma   90.00
#
_symmetry.space_group_name_H-M   'P 1'
#
loop_
_entity.id
_entity.type
_entity.pdbx_description
1 polymer ?
#
loop_
_entity_poly.entity_id
_entity_poly.type
_entity_poly.pdbx_seq_one_letter_code
_entity_poly.pdbx_strand_id
1 'polypeptide(L)'
;MRRLTDSFIQLSDKAQDRVNIGKIETSDPYLLSLLSRANTSSNAPALPLYFASFDDAVAHVVHDSFDQSLAQTDEKYAIVIEPTKITVYADTQRARVYAAHALLDHAGTDLAHGVIYAFPRCPHRSVHVFFPPHDAYGYFLRFIDMLCAFGYNKLILQVSGAMEFKRHKEINDCWKEYAKSYLEYNGKTYDNQISTRIRNANHSYNAHGEVYTQKECRDLAAYCEARGIEIIPEVPYLSHSEYLLAAHPELAECPDEWTPDTCCPLHPNLYKYVFDLFDEVIDVFHPQTLHIGHDEWWVMCVCEKCRGKDAGKL
;
A
#
# COMPACT_ATOMS: atom_id res chain seq x y z
N MET A 1 -14.19 -15.53 -5.83
CA MET A 1 -14.23 -14.45 -4.83
C MET A 1 -14.53 -13.14 -5.58
N ARG A 2 -15.56 -12.35 -5.20
CA ARG A 2 -15.86 -11.11 -5.94
C ARG A 2 -14.76 -10.08 -5.64
N ARG A 3 -14.11 -9.57 -6.70
CA ARG A 3 -13.15 -8.46 -6.59
C ARG A 3 -13.88 -7.18 -6.21
N LEU A 4 -13.15 -6.18 -5.74
CA LEU A 4 -13.67 -4.84 -5.41
C LEU A 4 -14.00 -4.02 -6.68
N THR A 5 -14.40 -4.69 -7.75
CA THR A 5 -14.70 -4.11 -9.08
C THR A 5 -16.06 -4.55 -9.55
N ASP A 6 -16.76 -3.65 -10.25
CA ASP A 6 -17.88 -4.05 -11.09
C ASP A 6 -17.34 -4.59 -12.41
N SER A 7 -17.97 -5.64 -12.89
CA SER A 7 -17.58 -6.25 -14.15
C SER A 7 -18.78 -6.62 -14.99
N PHE A 8 -18.65 -6.39 -16.29
CA PHE A 8 -19.50 -6.96 -17.31
C PHE A 8 -18.68 -8.01 -18.05
N ILE A 9 -19.19 -9.24 -18.10
CA ILE A 9 -18.51 -10.37 -18.73
C ILE A 9 -19.49 -11.01 -19.71
N GLN A 10 -19.11 -10.99 -20.98
CA GLN A 10 -19.84 -11.66 -22.05
C GLN A 10 -18.85 -12.53 -22.84
N LEU A 11 -18.63 -13.75 -22.38
CA LEU A 11 -17.80 -14.75 -23.07
C LEU A 11 -18.69 -15.83 -23.68
N SER A 12 -18.23 -16.39 -24.77
CA SER A 12 -18.89 -17.54 -25.41
C SER A 12 -18.83 -18.76 -24.49
N ASP A 13 -19.93 -19.48 -24.38
CA ASP A 13 -20.01 -20.78 -23.68
C ASP A 13 -19.66 -21.98 -24.57
N LYS A 14 -19.42 -21.75 -25.88
CA LYS A 14 -19.09 -22.79 -26.83
C LYS A 14 -17.65 -23.25 -26.69
N ALA A 15 -17.44 -24.55 -26.64
CA ALA A 15 -16.11 -25.13 -26.45
C ALA A 15 -15.13 -24.78 -27.60
N GLN A 16 -15.62 -24.60 -28.83
CA GLN A 16 -14.79 -24.22 -29.97
C GLN A 16 -14.31 -22.77 -29.95
N ASP A 17 -14.92 -21.91 -29.13
CA ASP A 17 -14.57 -20.50 -29.00
C ASP A 17 -13.55 -20.28 -27.87
N ARG A 18 -13.13 -21.35 -27.19
CA ARG A 18 -12.12 -21.26 -26.13
C ARG A 18 -10.73 -20.97 -26.68
N VAL A 19 -9.96 -20.16 -25.94
CA VAL A 19 -8.62 -19.73 -26.35
C VAL A 19 -7.65 -19.78 -25.18
N ASN A 20 -6.35 -19.76 -25.49
CA ASN A 20 -5.25 -19.57 -24.55
C ASN A 20 -4.55 -18.27 -24.84
N ILE A 21 -3.82 -17.75 -23.82
CA ILE A 21 -2.92 -16.62 -23.99
C ILE A 21 -1.64 -17.13 -24.65
N GLY A 22 -1.32 -16.56 -25.83
CA GLY A 22 -0.12 -16.85 -26.58
C GLY A 22 0.99 -15.84 -26.33
N LYS A 23 1.63 -15.32 -27.38
CA LYS A 23 2.67 -14.33 -27.29
C LYS A 23 2.15 -13.01 -26.67
N ILE A 24 2.83 -12.50 -25.66
CA ILE A 24 2.46 -11.26 -24.97
C ILE A 24 3.29 -10.11 -25.52
N GLU A 25 2.64 -9.13 -26.11
CA GLU A 25 3.26 -7.95 -26.73
C GLU A 25 3.22 -6.77 -25.75
N THR A 26 4.18 -6.73 -24.84
CA THR A 26 4.41 -5.63 -23.89
C THR A 26 5.89 -5.51 -23.53
N SER A 27 6.36 -4.31 -23.23
CA SER A 27 7.69 -4.05 -22.68
C SER A 27 7.70 -4.05 -21.14
N ASP A 28 6.55 -4.15 -20.49
CA ASP A 28 6.42 -4.14 -19.05
C ASP A 28 6.86 -5.51 -18.46
N PRO A 29 7.97 -5.56 -17.68
CA PRO A 29 8.49 -6.82 -17.16
C PRO A 29 7.57 -7.46 -16.11
N TYR A 30 6.81 -6.68 -15.36
CA TYR A 30 5.88 -7.21 -14.38
C TYR A 30 4.67 -7.88 -15.07
N LEU A 31 4.07 -7.22 -16.07
CA LEU A 31 2.97 -7.79 -16.86
C LEU A 31 3.41 -9.05 -17.60
N LEU A 32 4.62 -9.06 -18.18
CA LEU A 32 5.20 -10.27 -18.78
C LEU A 32 5.31 -11.41 -17.77
N SER A 33 5.90 -11.15 -16.61
CA SER A 33 6.05 -12.14 -15.54
C SER A 33 4.70 -12.63 -15.00
N LEU A 34 3.75 -11.74 -14.83
CA LEU A 34 2.42 -12.06 -14.32
C LEU A 34 1.66 -12.97 -15.29
N LEU A 35 1.56 -12.56 -16.55
CA LEU A 35 0.79 -13.26 -17.58
C LEU A 35 1.46 -14.57 -18.05
N SER A 36 2.78 -14.70 -17.90
CA SER A 36 3.47 -15.98 -18.16
C SER A 36 3.04 -17.13 -17.24
N ARG A 37 2.33 -16.82 -16.15
CA ARG A 37 1.75 -17.80 -15.23
C ARG A 37 0.43 -18.39 -15.74
N ALA A 38 -0.10 -17.88 -16.85
CA ALA A 38 -1.33 -18.43 -17.44
C ALA A 38 -1.14 -19.91 -17.77
N ASN A 39 -2.00 -20.75 -17.23
CA ASN A 39 -1.95 -22.19 -17.50
C ASN A 39 -2.47 -22.45 -18.92
N THR A 40 -1.61 -22.96 -19.79
CA THR A 40 -1.92 -23.25 -21.19
C THR A 40 -2.23 -24.75 -21.44
N SER A 41 -2.76 -25.45 -20.45
CA SER A 41 -2.96 -26.90 -20.50
C SER A 41 -4.10 -27.38 -21.42
N SER A 42 -4.85 -26.46 -22.03
CA SER A 42 -5.94 -26.81 -22.97
C SER A 42 -5.40 -26.90 -24.40
N ASN A 43 -6.05 -27.76 -25.26
CA ASN A 43 -5.79 -27.83 -26.70
C ASN A 43 -6.37 -26.63 -27.48
N ALA A 44 -6.82 -25.58 -26.79
CA ALA A 44 -7.36 -24.39 -27.41
C ALA A 44 -6.26 -23.54 -28.07
N PRO A 45 -6.55 -22.83 -29.18
CA PRO A 45 -5.57 -22.01 -29.88
C PRO A 45 -5.01 -20.92 -28.98
N ALA A 46 -3.67 -20.72 -29.03
CA ALA A 46 -2.98 -19.65 -28.30
C ALA A 46 -2.99 -18.37 -29.14
N LEU A 47 -3.64 -17.34 -28.65
CA LEU A 47 -3.77 -16.04 -29.33
C LEU A 47 -2.77 -15.01 -28.80
N PRO A 48 -2.21 -14.17 -29.70
CA PRO A 48 -1.36 -13.06 -29.26
C PRO A 48 -2.16 -12.05 -28.43
N LEU A 49 -1.50 -11.50 -27.39
CA LEU A 49 -2.07 -10.54 -26.47
C LEU A 49 -1.41 -9.18 -26.67
N TYR A 50 -2.21 -8.15 -26.86
CA TYR A 50 -1.82 -6.76 -27.07
C TYR A 50 -2.38 -5.84 -25.99
N PHE A 51 -1.72 -4.72 -25.76
CA PHE A 51 -2.20 -3.62 -24.93
C PHE A 51 -2.43 -2.38 -25.78
N ALA A 52 -3.56 -1.70 -25.57
CA ALA A 52 -3.97 -0.50 -26.30
C ALA A 52 -4.57 0.55 -25.35
N SER A 53 -4.76 1.78 -25.83
CA SER A 53 -5.48 2.82 -25.09
C SER A 53 -6.95 2.43 -24.90
N PHE A 54 -7.54 2.85 -23.80
CA PHE A 54 -8.95 2.60 -23.51
C PHE A 54 -9.88 3.33 -24.49
N ASP A 55 -9.49 4.48 -24.97
CA ASP A 55 -10.28 5.26 -25.95
C ASP A 55 -10.52 4.47 -27.26
N ASP A 56 -9.62 3.55 -27.61
CA ASP A 56 -9.77 2.65 -28.76
C ASP A 56 -10.82 1.55 -28.53
N ALA A 57 -11.20 1.32 -27.27
CA ALA A 57 -12.16 0.27 -26.90
C ALA A 57 -13.63 0.64 -27.18
N VAL A 58 -13.93 1.92 -27.32
CA VAL A 58 -15.32 2.44 -27.36
C VAL A 58 -16.16 1.75 -28.43
N ALA A 59 -15.59 1.38 -29.57
CA ALA A 59 -16.28 0.68 -30.64
C ALA A 59 -16.66 -0.79 -30.27
N HIS A 60 -15.99 -1.39 -29.27
CA HIS A 60 -16.14 -2.81 -28.91
C HIS A 60 -16.95 -3.02 -27.62
N VAL A 61 -17.00 -2.02 -26.74
CA VAL A 61 -17.46 -2.16 -25.34
C VAL A 61 -18.76 -1.39 -25.06
N VAL A 62 -19.23 -0.57 -25.99
CA VAL A 62 -20.48 0.21 -25.80
C VAL A 62 -21.67 -0.74 -25.77
N HIS A 63 -22.09 -1.10 -24.58
CA HIS A 63 -23.36 -1.76 -24.32
C HIS A 63 -24.32 -0.76 -23.66
N ASP A 64 -25.53 -0.62 -24.18
CA ASP A 64 -26.57 0.32 -23.68
C ASP A 64 -26.96 0.14 -22.20
N SER A 65 -26.54 -0.97 -21.58
CA SER A 65 -26.83 -1.31 -20.19
C SER A 65 -25.75 -0.86 -19.19
N PHE A 66 -24.63 -0.30 -19.65
CA PHE A 66 -23.56 0.17 -18.79
C PHE A 66 -23.71 1.68 -18.54
N ASP A 67 -23.92 2.07 -17.30
CA ASP A 67 -23.92 3.49 -16.93
C ASP A 67 -22.51 4.07 -17.09
N GLN A 68 -22.25 4.71 -18.22
CA GLN A 68 -20.98 5.35 -18.54
C GLN A 68 -20.58 6.41 -17.49
N SER A 69 -21.54 6.94 -16.71
CA SER A 69 -21.26 7.91 -15.65
C SER A 69 -20.49 7.32 -14.49
N LEU A 70 -20.59 6.01 -14.26
CA LEU A 70 -19.84 5.29 -13.23
C LEU A 70 -18.42 4.90 -13.68
N ALA A 71 -18.12 4.98 -14.96
CA ALA A 71 -16.83 4.58 -15.55
C ALA A 71 -15.81 5.74 -15.65
N GLN A 72 -15.98 6.82 -14.90
CA GLN A 72 -15.07 7.98 -14.92
C GLN A 72 -13.77 7.74 -14.11
N THR A 73 -13.32 6.51 -14.00
CA THR A 73 -12.06 6.20 -13.35
C THR A 73 -10.99 5.85 -14.39
N ASP A 74 -9.77 6.26 -14.14
CA ASP A 74 -8.58 5.87 -14.91
C ASP A 74 -8.14 4.41 -14.67
N GLU A 75 -8.80 3.73 -13.72
CA GLU A 75 -8.58 2.32 -13.39
C GLU A 75 -9.49 1.36 -14.19
N LYS A 76 -10.31 1.86 -15.10
CA LYS A 76 -11.14 1.04 -15.98
C LYS A 76 -10.32 0.29 -17.00
N TYR A 77 -10.79 -0.89 -17.38
CA TYR A 77 -10.20 -1.67 -18.48
C TYR A 77 -11.26 -2.45 -19.25
N ALA A 78 -10.93 -2.77 -20.49
CA ALA A 78 -11.68 -3.72 -21.30
C ALA A 78 -10.73 -4.78 -21.87
N ILE A 79 -11.21 -6.00 -21.98
CA ILE A 79 -10.52 -7.11 -22.64
C ILE A 79 -11.43 -7.60 -23.76
N VAL A 80 -10.95 -7.52 -24.98
CA VAL A 80 -11.67 -8.03 -26.17
C VAL A 80 -10.94 -9.25 -26.70
N ILE A 81 -11.65 -10.36 -26.79
CA ILE A 81 -11.13 -11.65 -27.24
C ILE A 81 -11.77 -11.97 -28.58
N GLU A 82 -11.00 -11.72 -29.64
CA GLU A 82 -11.39 -11.98 -31.03
C GLU A 82 -10.85 -13.35 -31.49
N PRO A 83 -11.28 -13.88 -32.63
CA PRO A 83 -10.77 -15.16 -33.14
C PRO A 83 -9.26 -15.20 -33.39
N THR A 84 -8.58 -14.06 -33.54
CA THR A 84 -7.18 -13.97 -33.96
C THR A 84 -6.27 -13.31 -32.94
N LYS A 85 -6.81 -12.63 -31.94
CA LYS A 85 -6.04 -11.87 -30.92
C LYS A 85 -6.84 -11.61 -29.66
N ILE A 86 -6.11 -11.29 -28.59
CA ILE A 86 -6.64 -10.73 -27.36
C ILE A 86 -6.11 -9.28 -27.24
N THR A 87 -6.99 -8.33 -27.00
CA THR A 87 -6.58 -6.93 -26.78
C THR A 87 -7.05 -6.45 -25.41
N VAL A 88 -6.12 -5.97 -24.60
CA VAL A 88 -6.38 -5.28 -23.33
C VAL A 88 -6.35 -3.78 -23.59
N TYR A 89 -7.46 -3.13 -23.36
CA TYR A 89 -7.61 -1.67 -23.43
C TYR A 89 -7.54 -1.09 -22.03
N ALA A 90 -6.48 -0.33 -21.74
CA ALA A 90 -6.25 0.27 -20.42
C ALA A 90 -5.20 1.38 -20.50
N ASP A 91 -5.48 2.54 -19.92
CA ASP A 91 -4.59 3.72 -20.01
C ASP A 91 -3.53 3.75 -18.92
N THR A 92 -3.83 3.24 -17.73
CA THR A 92 -2.91 3.26 -16.60
C THR A 92 -2.26 1.89 -16.34
N GLN A 93 -1.09 1.91 -15.71
CA GLN A 93 -0.42 0.69 -15.24
C GLN A 93 -1.36 -0.15 -14.34
N ARG A 94 -2.06 0.49 -13.44
CA ARG A 94 -3.01 -0.14 -12.53
C ARG A 94 -4.13 -0.86 -13.26
N ALA A 95 -4.74 -0.21 -14.25
CA ALA A 95 -5.78 -0.81 -15.07
C ALA A 95 -5.27 -2.03 -15.86
N ARG A 96 -4.05 -1.95 -16.42
CA ARG A 96 -3.40 -3.07 -17.13
C ARG A 96 -3.14 -4.26 -16.22
N VAL A 97 -2.69 -4.01 -14.98
CA VAL A 97 -2.46 -5.04 -13.97
C VAL A 97 -3.78 -5.71 -13.58
N TYR A 98 -4.84 -4.94 -13.38
CA TYR A 98 -6.17 -5.53 -13.09
C TYR A 98 -6.70 -6.36 -14.23
N ALA A 99 -6.54 -5.90 -15.47
CA ALA A 99 -6.90 -6.68 -16.65
C ALA A 99 -6.10 -7.99 -16.75
N ALA A 100 -4.79 -7.94 -16.45
CA ALA A 100 -3.95 -9.13 -16.42
C ALA A 100 -4.43 -10.16 -15.39
N HIS A 101 -4.79 -9.71 -14.17
CA HIS A 101 -5.38 -10.60 -13.17
C HIS A 101 -6.75 -11.15 -13.59
N ALA A 102 -7.59 -10.35 -14.29
CA ALA A 102 -8.84 -10.84 -14.82
C ALA A 102 -8.62 -11.92 -15.88
N LEU A 103 -7.65 -11.75 -16.78
CA LEU A 103 -7.27 -12.79 -17.74
C LEU A 103 -6.81 -14.05 -17.05
N LEU A 104 -5.99 -13.97 -16.02
CA LEU A 104 -5.50 -15.14 -15.28
C LEU A 104 -6.63 -15.91 -14.58
N ASP A 105 -7.65 -15.22 -14.09
CA ASP A 105 -8.80 -15.87 -13.46
C ASP A 105 -9.59 -16.74 -14.45
N HIS A 106 -9.61 -16.37 -15.73
CA HIS A 106 -10.28 -17.11 -16.81
C HIS A 106 -9.36 -18.05 -17.57
N ALA A 107 -8.03 -17.89 -17.43
CA ALA A 107 -7.07 -18.69 -18.17
C ALA A 107 -7.15 -20.19 -17.80
N GLY A 108 -7.17 -21.03 -18.82
CA GLY A 108 -7.16 -22.49 -18.67
C GLY A 108 -8.52 -23.13 -18.37
N THR A 109 -9.59 -22.34 -18.13
CA THR A 109 -10.94 -22.86 -17.84
C THR A 109 -12.00 -22.35 -18.78
N ASP A 110 -12.19 -21.04 -18.85
CA ASP A 110 -13.33 -20.39 -19.51
C ASP A 110 -12.94 -19.15 -20.32
N LEU A 111 -11.65 -18.95 -20.61
CA LEU A 111 -11.22 -17.89 -21.51
C LEU A 111 -11.71 -18.23 -22.95
N ALA A 112 -12.60 -17.42 -23.48
CA ALA A 112 -13.24 -17.62 -24.74
C ALA A 112 -13.49 -16.30 -25.48
N HIS A 113 -13.88 -16.36 -26.75
CA HIS A 113 -14.25 -15.16 -27.50
C HIS A 113 -15.31 -14.34 -26.78
N GLY A 114 -15.14 -13.04 -26.77
CA GLY A 114 -16.06 -12.11 -26.09
C GLY A 114 -15.41 -10.89 -25.50
N VAL A 115 -16.06 -10.29 -24.51
CA VAL A 115 -15.64 -9.06 -23.88
C VAL A 115 -15.70 -9.20 -22.34
N ILE A 116 -14.67 -8.68 -21.68
CA ILE A 116 -14.66 -8.43 -20.24
C ILE A 116 -14.44 -6.93 -20.07
N TYR A 117 -15.33 -6.25 -19.37
CA TYR A 117 -15.17 -4.86 -18.99
C TYR A 117 -15.32 -4.70 -17.47
N ALA A 118 -14.45 -3.94 -16.85
CA ALA A 118 -14.52 -3.72 -15.41
C ALA A 118 -13.91 -2.39 -14.98
N PHE A 119 -14.40 -1.90 -13.85
CA PHE A 119 -13.91 -0.72 -13.14
C PHE A 119 -14.19 -0.83 -11.63
N PRO A 120 -13.39 -0.19 -10.78
CA PRO A 120 -13.64 -0.17 -9.35
C PRO A 120 -14.73 0.84 -8.98
N ARG A 121 -15.65 0.44 -8.08
CA ARG A 121 -16.68 1.35 -7.53
C ARG A 121 -16.11 2.32 -6.49
N CYS A 122 -15.11 1.88 -5.73
CA CYS A 122 -14.51 2.67 -4.67
C CYS A 122 -13.13 3.16 -5.12
N PRO A 123 -12.89 4.47 -5.15
CA PRO A 123 -11.60 5.01 -5.59
C PRO A 123 -10.47 4.75 -4.59
N HIS A 124 -10.77 4.58 -3.30
CA HIS A 124 -9.81 4.29 -2.24
C HIS A 124 -10.01 2.86 -1.72
N ARG A 125 -9.05 1.99 -1.99
CA ARG A 125 -9.03 0.60 -1.55
C ARG A 125 -7.67 0.34 -0.93
N SER A 126 -7.56 0.65 0.37
CA SER A 126 -6.31 0.60 1.12
C SER A 126 -6.37 -0.36 2.30
N VAL A 127 -5.20 -0.77 2.74
CA VAL A 127 -4.96 -1.35 4.05
C VAL A 127 -3.89 -0.53 4.76
N HIS A 128 -3.96 -0.46 6.08
CA HIS A 128 -2.97 0.17 6.93
C HIS A 128 -2.14 -0.93 7.59
N VAL A 129 -0.82 -0.85 7.46
CA VAL A 129 0.12 -1.86 7.97
C VAL A 129 1.40 -1.21 8.48
N PHE A 130 2.11 -1.94 9.34
CA PHE A 130 3.47 -1.63 9.76
C PHE A 130 4.51 -2.19 8.80
N PHE A 131 5.74 -1.68 8.86
CA PHE A 131 6.86 -2.37 8.27
C PHE A 131 7.03 -3.75 8.92
N PRO A 132 7.25 -4.81 8.13
CA PRO A 132 7.59 -6.11 8.68
C PRO A 132 9.05 -6.11 9.17
N PRO A 133 9.46 -7.03 10.05
CA PRO A 133 10.89 -7.31 10.25
C PRO A 133 11.48 -7.93 8.96
N HIS A 134 12.81 -7.81 8.77
CA HIS A 134 13.47 -8.25 7.54
C HIS A 134 13.27 -9.75 7.23
N ASP A 135 13.18 -10.60 8.25
CA ASP A 135 12.93 -12.03 8.07
C ASP A 135 11.51 -12.33 7.52
N ALA A 136 10.55 -11.43 7.75
CA ALA A 136 9.19 -11.52 7.22
C ALA A 136 9.00 -10.75 5.89
N TYR A 137 10.03 -10.05 5.39
CA TYR A 137 9.91 -9.20 4.19
C TYR A 137 9.41 -9.96 2.95
N GLY A 138 9.86 -11.19 2.75
CA GLY A 138 9.38 -12.03 1.65
C GLY A 138 7.89 -12.38 1.74
N TYR A 139 7.33 -12.50 2.96
CA TYR A 139 5.89 -12.67 3.16
C TYR A 139 5.14 -11.38 2.88
N PHE A 140 5.72 -10.25 3.24
CA PHE A 140 5.12 -8.93 3.00
C PHE A 140 5.01 -8.64 1.50
N LEU A 141 6.01 -8.98 0.70
CA LEU A 141 5.92 -8.86 -0.76
C LEU A 141 4.78 -9.73 -1.34
N ARG A 142 4.62 -10.97 -0.85
CA ARG A 142 3.48 -11.81 -1.27
C ARG A 142 2.12 -11.26 -0.83
N PHE A 143 2.07 -10.62 0.35
CA PHE A 143 0.88 -9.91 0.81
C PHE A 143 0.52 -8.76 -0.15
N ILE A 144 1.50 -7.98 -0.60
CA ILE A 144 1.30 -6.92 -1.61
C ILE A 144 0.82 -7.53 -2.95
N ASP A 145 1.39 -8.65 -3.40
CA ASP A 145 0.90 -9.37 -4.58
C ASP A 145 -0.57 -9.79 -4.44
N MET A 146 -0.96 -10.26 -3.26
CA MET A 146 -2.36 -10.60 -2.96
C MET A 146 -3.26 -9.37 -2.99
N LEU A 147 -2.86 -8.24 -2.37
CA LEU A 147 -3.62 -7.00 -2.42
C LEU A 147 -3.86 -6.55 -3.85
N CYS A 148 -2.81 -6.58 -4.68
CA CYS A 148 -2.88 -6.28 -6.10
C CYS A 148 -3.90 -7.18 -6.82
N ALA A 149 -3.84 -8.50 -6.60
CA ALA A 149 -4.77 -9.47 -7.20
C ALA A 149 -6.24 -9.23 -6.79
N PHE A 150 -6.48 -8.69 -5.59
CA PHE A 150 -7.82 -8.32 -5.11
C PHE A 150 -8.26 -6.92 -5.52
N GLY A 151 -7.44 -6.17 -6.25
CA GLY A 151 -7.79 -4.85 -6.75
C GLY A 151 -7.61 -3.72 -5.72
N TYR A 152 -6.80 -3.91 -4.68
CA TYR A 152 -6.37 -2.81 -3.83
C TYR A 152 -5.43 -1.88 -4.60
N ASN A 153 -5.52 -0.58 -4.31
CA ASN A 153 -4.73 0.44 -5.03
C ASN A 153 -3.83 1.28 -4.12
N LYS A 154 -3.96 1.14 -2.81
CA LYS A 154 -3.18 1.91 -1.84
C LYS A 154 -2.72 1.04 -0.68
N LEU A 155 -1.53 1.35 -0.16
CA LEU A 155 -0.93 0.76 1.03
C LEU A 155 -0.55 1.91 1.97
N ILE A 156 -1.26 2.08 3.09
CA ILE A 156 -0.85 2.99 4.14
C ILE A 156 0.21 2.26 4.95
N LEU A 157 1.44 2.74 4.89
CA LEU A 157 2.60 2.10 5.52
C LEU A 157 3.14 2.99 6.62
N GLN A 158 3.03 2.56 7.86
CA GLN A 158 3.61 3.29 8.98
C GLN A 158 5.13 3.18 8.94
N VAL A 159 5.78 4.32 8.73
CA VAL A 159 7.24 4.43 8.64
C VAL A 159 7.85 4.57 10.03
N SER A 160 7.42 5.56 10.82
CA SER A 160 7.95 5.85 12.16
C SER A 160 9.49 5.76 12.20
N GLY A 161 10.06 5.05 13.15
CA GLY A 161 11.52 4.81 13.26
C GLY A 161 12.08 3.72 12.34
N ALA A 162 11.24 3.05 11.53
CA ALA A 162 11.66 1.90 10.73
C ALA A 162 12.38 2.24 9.40
N MET A 163 12.44 3.51 9.01
CA MET A 163 13.25 3.98 7.88
C MET A 163 14.50 4.70 8.36
N GLU A 164 15.61 4.52 7.65
CA GLU A 164 16.85 5.27 7.89
C GLU A 164 16.63 6.77 7.68
N PHE A 165 16.84 7.56 8.75
CA PHE A 165 16.90 9.01 8.70
C PHE A 165 18.36 9.48 8.66
N LYS A 166 18.76 10.18 7.60
CA LYS A 166 20.15 10.65 7.43
C LYS A 166 20.41 11.97 8.13
N ARG A 167 19.39 12.82 8.25
CA ARG A 167 19.49 14.10 8.97
C ARG A 167 19.48 13.91 10.48
N HIS A 168 18.78 12.87 10.95
CA HIS A 168 18.53 12.59 12.37
C HIS A 168 18.82 11.13 12.72
N LYS A 169 20.08 10.71 12.60
CA LYS A 169 20.52 9.33 12.87
C LYS A 169 20.26 8.87 14.30
N GLU A 170 20.32 9.82 15.24
CA GLU A 170 20.01 9.58 16.65
C GLU A 170 18.62 8.98 16.85
N ILE A 171 17.65 9.34 16.01
CA ILE A 171 16.29 8.77 16.07
C ILE A 171 16.32 7.27 15.80
N ASN A 172 17.01 6.84 14.74
CA ASN A 172 17.12 5.40 14.43
C ASN A 172 17.91 4.63 15.49
N ASP A 173 18.97 5.22 16.04
CA ASP A 173 19.80 4.57 17.07
C ASP A 173 19.01 4.41 18.36
N CYS A 174 18.32 5.45 18.83
CA CYS A 174 17.45 5.38 19.99
C CYS A 174 16.25 4.46 19.76
N TRP A 175 15.67 4.45 18.54
CA TRP A 175 14.58 3.57 18.19
C TRP A 175 14.96 2.09 18.32
N LYS A 176 16.12 1.68 17.85
CA LYS A 176 16.62 0.30 17.98
C LYS A 176 16.74 -0.13 19.43
N GLU A 177 17.33 0.71 20.28
CA GLU A 177 17.48 0.42 21.70
C GLU A 177 16.13 0.39 22.44
N TYR A 178 15.24 1.33 22.12
CA TYR A 178 13.89 1.37 22.65
C TYR A 178 13.11 0.09 22.29
N ALA A 179 13.07 -0.29 21.00
CA ALA A 179 12.37 -1.47 20.55
C ALA A 179 12.96 -2.77 21.13
N LYS A 180 14.28 -2.84 21.30
CA LYS A 180 14.96 -3.96 21.97
C LYS A 180 14.50 -4.09 23.42
N SER A 181 14.51 -3.00 24.18
CA SER A 181 14.05 -2.98 25.57
C SER A 181 12.59 -3.41 25.68
N TYR A 182 11.76 -2.99 24.72
CA TYR A 182 10.37 -3.35 24.64
C TYR A 182 10.17 -4.87 24.34
N LEU A 183 10.92 -5.44 23.40
CA LEU A 183 10.86 -6.85 23.06
C LEU A 183 11.36 -7.73 24.22
N GLU A 184 12.44 -7.34 24.88
CA GLU A 184 12.95 -8.03 26.07
C GLU A 184 11.93 -8.02 27.21
N TYR A 185 11.22 -6.92 27.36
CA TYR A 185 10.16 -6.77 28.35
C TYR A 185 8.95 -7.67 28.06
N ASN A 186 8.48 -7.75 26.83
CA ASN A 186 7.38 -8.61 26.44
C ASN A 186 7.66 -10.12 26.57
N GLY A 187 8.92 -10.52 26.62
CA GLY A 187 9.32 -11.90 26.92
C GLY A 187 9.14 -12.28 28.40
N LYS A 188 8.81 -11.33 29.28
CA LYS A 188 8.58 -11.56 30.70
C LYS A 188 7.09 -11.44 31.01
N THR A 189 6.54 -12.35 31.78
CA THR A 189 5.13 -12.45 32.16
C THR A 189 4.54 -11.10 32.61
N TYR A 190 3.45 -10.71 32.00
CA TYR A 190 2.75 -9.45 32.23
C TYR A 190 2.27 -9.27 33.67
N ASP A 191 2.70 -8.19 34.29
CA ASP A 191 1.93 -7.55 35.35
C ASP A 191 0.89 -6.62 34.70
N ASN A 192 -0.39 -6.77 35.03
CA ASN A 192 -1.50 -5.96 34.50
C ASN A 192 -1.30 -4.43 34.63
N GLN A 193 -0.44 -3.99 35.54
CA GLN A 193 -0.12 -2.57 35.73
C GLN A 193 0.78 -2.00 34.62
N ILE A 194 1.53 -2.86 33.96
CA ILE A 194 2.46 -2.45 32.91
C ILE A 194 1.75 -2.37 31.55
N SER A 195 0.76 -3.21 31.31
CA SER A 195 -0.08 -3.14 30.10
C SER A 195 -0.81 -1.80 29.95
N THR A 196 -1.08 -1.09 31.07
CA THR A 196 -1.67 0.26 31.05
C THR A 196 -0.65 1.37 30.74
N ARG A 197 0.64 1.11 30.92
CA ARG A 197 1.72 2.06 30.61
C ARG A 197 2.28 1.90 29.19
N ILE A 198 2.08 0.74 28.58
CA ILE A 198 2.49 0.42 27.21
C ILE A 198 1.25 0.48 26.30
N ARG A 199 0.50 1.58 26.36
CA ARG A 199 -0.77 1.72 25.63
C ARG A 199 -0.58 1.68 24.10
N ASN A 200 0.55 2.13 23.60
CA ASN A 200 0.86 2.23 22.18
C ASN A 200 1.88 1.18 21.71
N ALA A 201 1.94 0.09 22.42
CA ALA A 201 2.86 -1.01 22.18
C ALA A 201 2.91 -1.50 20.73
N ASN A 202 1.81 -1.44 20.01
CA ASN A 202 1.76 -1.90 18.63
C ASN A 202 2.59 -0.99 17.70
N HIS A 203 2.56 0.32 17.90
CA HIS A 203 3.35 1.27 17.09
C HIS A 203 4.84 1.16 17.40
N SER A 204 5.19 0.82 18.63
CA SER A 204 6.57 0.54 19.04
C SER A 204 7.13 -0.77 18.48
N TYR A 205 6.28 -1.60 17.85
CA TYR A 205 6.66 -2.87 17.24
C TYR A 205 7.01 -2.77 15.76
N ASN A 206 6.91 -1.60 15.17
CA ASN A 206 7.16 -1.39 13.77
C ASN A 206 8.55 -1.96 13.39
N ALA A 207 8.57 -2.85 12.41
CA ALA A 207 9.74 -3.61 11.97
C ALA A 207 10.51 -4.34 13.10
N HIS A 208 9.90 -4.60 14.25
CA HIS A 208 10.56 -5.13 15.46
C HIS A 208 11.82 -4.33 15.85
N GLY A 209 11.83 -3.02 15.62
CA GLY A 209 12.98 -2.15 15.88
C GLY A 209 14.09 -2.22 14.84
N GLU A 210 13.89 -2.95 13.76
CA GLU A 210 14.80 -2.92 12.62
C GLU A 210 14.62 -1.65 11.79
N VAL A 211 15.64 -1.28 11.04
CA VAL A 211 15.65 -0.06 10.24
C VAL A 211 15.98 -0.41 8.79
N TYR A 212 15.05 -0.13 7.91
CA TYR A 212 15.22 -0.24 6.47
C TYR A 212 16.04 0.92 5.94
N THR A 213 17.01 0.65 5.11
CA THR A 213 17.74 1.69 4.39
C THR A 213 16.80 2.46 3.46
N GLN A 214 17.13 3.70 3.15
CA GLN A 214 16.38 4.46 2.15
C GLN A 214 16.32 3.76 0.78
N LYS A 215 17.35 2.97 0.45
CA LYS A 215 17.36 2.17 -0.78
C LYS A 215 16.30 1.07 -0.74
N GLU A 216 16.21 0.31 0.34
CA GLU A 216 15.19 -0.74 0.51
C GLU A 216 13.77 -0.16 0.46
N CYS A 217 13.57 1.03 1.04
CA CYS A 217 12.30 1.74 0.96
C CYS A 217 11.95 2.14 -0.48
N ARG A 218 12.94 2.64 -1.27
CA ARG A 218 12.72 2.92 -2.70
C ARG A 218 12.44 1.67 -3.51
N ASP A 219 13.14 0.57 -3.22
CA ASP A 219 12.90 -0.72 -3.87
C ASP A 219 11.47 -1.23 -3.59
N LEU A 220 10.98 -1.05 -2.36
CA LEU A 220 9.59 -1.36 -1.99
C LEU A 220 8.59 -0.46 -2.72
N ALA A 221 8.87 0.84 -2.81
CA ALA A 221 8.02 1.78 -3.55
C ALA A 221 7.90 1.37 -5.03
N ALA A 222 9.01 1.07 -5.68
CA ALA A 222 9.04 0.59 -7.06
C ALA A 222 8.30 -0.76 -7.22
N TYR A 223 8.43 -1.65 -6.23
CA TYR A 223 7.70 -2.93 -6.22
C TYR A 223 6.18 -2.74 -6.18
N CYS A 224 5.70 -1.80 -5.37
CA CYS A 224 4.28 -1.44 -5.29
C CYS A 224 3.79 -0.74 -6.55
N GLU A 225 4.55 0.22 -7.08
CA GLU A 225 4.23 0.97 -8.29
C GLU A 225 4.04 0.04 -9.51
N ALA A 226 4.94 -0.92 -9.72
CA ALA A 226 4.81 -1.91 -10.79
C ALA A 226 3.49 -2.70 -10.71
N ARG A 227 2.91 -2.82 -9.52
CA ARG A 227 1.62 -3.49 -9.23
C ARG A 227 0.41 -2.54 -9.25
N GLY A 228 0.64 -1.26 -9.53
CA GLY A 228 -0.41 -0.25 -9.48
C GLY A 228 -0.85 0.11 -8.06
N ILE A 229 -0.05 -0.18 -7.04
CA ILE A 229 -0.32 0.17 -5.64
C ILE A 229 0.51 1.40 -5.28
N GLU A 230 -0.16 2.46 -4.82
CA GLU A 230 0.47 3.65 -4.25
C GLU A 230 0.78 3.42 -2.78
N ILE A 231 2.00 3.72 -2.34
CA ILE A 231 2.32 3.79 -0.92
C ILE A 231 1.94 5.18 -0.40
N ILE A 232 1.17 5.19 0.69
CA ILE A 232 0.92 6.36 1.53
C ILE A 232 1.76 6.16 2.80
N PRO A 233 2.96 6.76 2.89
CA PRO A 233 3.76 6.62 4.08
C PRO A 233 3.11 7.38 5.25
N GLU A 234 3.14 6.77 6.44
CA GLU A 234 2.66 7.39 7.66
C GLU A 234 3.82 7.71 8.58
N VAL A 235 3.88 8.96 9.01
CA VAL A 235 4.88 9.48 9.96
C VAL A 235 4.13 10.19 11.08
N PRO A 236 3.71 9.46 12.13
CA PRO A 236 3.00 10.06 13.26
C PRO A 236 3.90 11.05 13.99
N TYR A 237 3.39 12.21 14.39
CA TYR A 237 4.20 13.19 15.11
C TYR A 237 3.52 13.85 16.31
N LEU A 238 2.22 13.77 16.44
CA LEU A 238 1.52 14.27 17.63
C LEU A 238 1.41 13.18 18.68
N SER A 239 0.90 12.04 18.29
CA SER A 239 0.81 10.80 19.06
C SER A 239 1.63 9.70 18.38
N HIS A 240 1.76 8.54 19.01
CA HIS A 240 2.54 7.41 18.48
C HIS A 240 3.95 7.80 18.05
N SER A 241 4.52 8.79 18.78
CA SER A 241 5.79 9.44 18.43
C SER A 241 6.96 8.89 19.25
N GLU A 242 6.84 7.70 19.83
CA GLU A 242 7.87 7.08 20.67
C GLU A 242 9.21 7.00 19.95
N TYR A 243 9.19 6.76 18.63
CA TYR A 243 10.41 6.71 17.82
C TYR A 243 11.18 8.03 17.82
N LEU A 244 10.48 9.18 17.85
CA LEU A 244 11.06 10.51 17.93
C LEU A 244 11.40 10.85 19.38
N LEU A 245 10.49 10.57 20.29
CA LEU A 245 10.59 10.95 21.70
C LEU A 245 11.60 10.10 22.48
N ALA A 246 11.94 8.91 22.00
CA ALA A 246 13.06 8.14 22.55
C ALA A 246 14.41 8.87 22.38
N ALA A 247 14.58 9.61 21.28
CA ALA A 247 15.77 10.42 21.02
C ALA A 247 15.65 11.84 21.59
N HIS A 248 14.44 12.39 21.62
CA HIS A 248 14.16 13.79 21.97
C HIS A 248 13.02 13.89 23.01
N PRO A 249 13.21 13.38 24.25
CA PRO A 249 12.16 13.39 25.27
C PRO A 249 11.71 14.81 25.65
N GLU A 250 12.55 15.82 25.45
CA GLU A 250 12.23 17.23 25.71
C GLU A 250 11.06 17.74 24.85
N LEU A 251 10.75 17.07 23.73
CA LEU A 251 9.63 17.42 22.85
C LEU A 251 8.28 16.90 23.35
N ALA A 252 8.28 16.01 24.35
CA ALA A 252 7.07 15.37 24.86
C ALA A 252 6.22 16.30 25.73
N GLU A 253 4.91 16.02 25.80
CA GLU A 253 4.01 16.56 26.82
C GLU A 253 4.39 16.11 28.23
N CYS A 254 4.84 14.86 28.38
CA CYS A 254 5.31 14.27 29.64
C CYS A 254 6.70 13.65 29.43
N PRO A 255 7.77 14.44 29.46
CA PRO A 255 9.14 13.95 29.22
C PRO A 255 9.64 12.95 30.28
N ASP A 256 9.06 12.97 31.47
CA ASP A 256 9.42 12.08 32.59
C ASP A 256 8.69 10.73 32.53
N GLU A 257 7.82 10.51 31.56
CA GLU A 257 7.21 9.21 31.33
C GLU A 257 8.24 8.21 30.80
N TRP A 258 8.10 6.96 31.20
CA TRP A 258 9.01 5.90 30.74
C TRP A 258 8.95 5.68 29.23
N THR A 259 7.79 5.87 28.64
CA THR A 259 7.56 5.77 27.21
C THR A 259 6.71 6.96 26.75
N PRO A 260 7.30 8.15 26.60
CA PRO A 260 6.55 9.29 26.11
C PRO A 260 6.12 9.03 24.65
N ASP A 261 4.85 9.24 24.35
CA ASP A 261 4.28 8.99 23.03
C ASP A 261 3.67 10.23 22.38
N THR A 262 3.36 11.25 23.20
CA THR A 262 2.66 12.45 22.74
C THR A 262 3.61 13.66 22.74
N CYS A 263 3.78 14.27 21.57
CA CYS A 263 4.56 15.50 21.42
C CYS A 263 3.80 16.72 21.92
N CYS A 264 4.53 17.70 22.48
CA CYS A 264 3.98 19.01 22.80
C CYS A 264 3.89 19.88 21.53
N PRO A 265 2.69 20.19 21.00
CA PRO A 265 2.56 20.97 19.76
C PRO A 265 3.06 22.42 19.87
N LEU A 266 3.24 22.93 21.08
CA LEU A 266 3.80 24.26 21.34
C LEU A 266 5.31 24.23 21.60
N HIS A 267 5.97 23.09 21.49
CA HIS A 267 7.41 23.04 21.66
C HIS A 267 8.12 23.70 20.45
N PRO A 268 9.00 24.71 20.67
CA PRO A 268 9.54 25.53 19.58
C PRO A 268 10.37 24.74 18.55
N ASN A 269 10.96 23.63 18.97
CA ASN A 269 11.83 22.82 18.11
C ASN A 269 11.08 21.61 17.47
N LEU A 270 9.84 21.30 17.87
CA LEU A 270 9.14 20.12 17.39
C LEU A 270 9.10 20.08 15.85
N TYR A 271 8.59 21.14 15.25
CA TYR A 271 8.36 21.19 13.82
C TYR A 271 9.62 21.17 12.96
N LYS A 272 10.77 21.55 13.53
CA LYS A 272 12.05 21.38 12.86
C LYS A 272 12.35 19.91 12.62
N TYR A 273 12.22 19.06 13.65
CA TYR A 273 12.43 17.62 13.49
C TYR A 273 11.37 17.00 12.60
N VAL A 274 10.10 17.30 12.84
CA VAL A 274 8.97 16.73 12.11
C VAL A 274 9.09 17.00 10.61
N PHE A 275 9.39 18.24 10.21
CA PHE A 275 9.51 18.58 8.78
C PHE A 275 10.76 17.99 8.15
N ASP A 276 11.88 17.89 8.87
CA ASP A 276 13.06 17.20 8.37
C ASP A 276 12.79 15.70 8.10
N LEU A 277 11.99 15.05 8.96
CA LEU A 277 11.57 13.66 8.77
C LEU A 277 10.60 13.52 7.59
N PHE A 278 9.62 14.43 7.48
CA PHE A 278 8.68 14.45 6.35
C PHE A 278 9.41 14.62 5.02
N ASP A 279 10.36 15.56 4.95
CA ASP A 279 11.17 15.78 3.75
C ASP A 279 11.90 14.51 3.33
N GLU A 280 12.57 13.79 4.26
CA GLU A 280 13.27 12.56 3.93
C GLU A 280 12.32 11.44 3.46
N VAL A 281 11.15 11.31 4.09
CA VAL A 281 10.14 10.32 3.67
C VAL A 281 9.57 10.66 2.29
N ILE A 282 9.30 11.93 2.03
CA ILE A 282 8.83 12.39 0.71
C ILE A 282 9.91 12.14 -0.36
N ASP A 283 11.19 12.42 -0.06
CA ASP A 283 12.31 12.17 -0.98
C ASP A 283 12.55 10.68 -1.26
N VAL A 284 12.11 9.80 -0.37
CA VAL A 284 12.27 8.34 -0.53
C VAL A 284 11.10 7.71 -1.27
N PHE A 285 9.87 8.04 -0.89
CA PHE A 285 8.68 7.38 -1.41
C PHE A 285 8.02 8.13 -2.57
N HIS A 286 8.33 9.42 -2.77
CA HIS A 286 7.67 10.32 -3.73
C HIS A 286 6.14 10.22 -3.70
N PRO A 287 5.50 10.24 -2.52
CA PRO A 287 4.09 9.96 -2.37
C PRO A 287 3.23 11.14 -2.85
N GLN A 288 2.02 10.86 -3.36
CA GLN A 288 1.02 11.91 -3.61
C GLN A 288 0.32 12.35 -2.31
N THR A 289 0.32 11.49 -1.30
CA THR A 289 -0.32 11.71 0.00
C THR A 289 0.62 11.24 1.10
N LEU A 290 0.84 12.09 2.12
CA LEU A 290 1.51 11.73 3.37
C LEU A 290 0.46 11.61 4.47
N HIS A 291 0.49 10.52 5.23
CA HIS A 291 -0.32 10.34 6.43
C HIS A 291 0.48 10.82 7.64
N ILE A 292 -0.09 11.71 8.45
CA ILE A 292 0.63 12.37 9.55
C ILE A 292 0.24 11.87 10.95
N GLY A 293 -0.69 10.92 11.05
CA GLY A 293 -1.04 10.17 12.26
C GLY A 293 -1.35 11.05 13.48
N HIS A 294 -2.52 11.65 13.55
CA HIS A 294 -2.92 12.51 14.68
C HIS A 294 -4.04 11.87 15.53
N ASP A 295 -4.09 10.57 15.56
CA ASP A 295 -5.06 9.80 16.32
C ASP A 295 -4.54 9.52 17.75
N GLU A 296 -5.44 9.15 18.65
CA GLU A 296 -5.15 8.59 19.98
C GLU A 296 -4.12 9.33 20.85
N TRP A 297 -4.09 10.65 20.84
CA TRP A 297 -3.29 11.40 21.80
C TRP A 297 -3.88 11.27 23.21
N TRP A 298 -3.16 10.62 24.09
CA TRP A 298 -3.62 10.29 25.46
C TRP A 298 -3.40 11.41 26.45
N VAL A 299 -2.33 12.16 26.26
CA VAL A 299 -1.89 13.18 27.20
C VAL A 299 -1.60 14.44 26.42
N MET A 300 -2.43 15.47 26.59
CA MET A 300 -2.25 16.76 25.94
C MET A 300 -2.58 17.91 26.89
N CYS A 301 -1.94 19.06 26.69
CA CYS A 301 -2.11 20.28 27.48
C CYS A 301 -1.74 20.13 28.95
N VAL A 302 -0.77 19.27 29.28
CA VAL A 302 -0.30 19.04 30.66
C VAL A 302 1.06 19.65 30.94
N CYS A 303 1.91 19.82 29.92
CA CYS A 303 3.23 20.43 30.10
C CYS A 303 3.13 21.95 30.39
N GLU A 304 4.20 22.55 30.86
CA GLU A 304 4.20 23.96 31.22
C GLU A 304 3.87 24.90 30.04
N LYS A 305 4.19 24.51 28.80
CA LYS A 305 4.00 25.33 27.59
C LYS A 305 2.54 25.39 27.15
N CYS A 306 1.78 24.30 27.30
CA CYS A 306 0.42 24.19 26.80
C CYS A 306 -0.66 24.03 27.89
N ARG A 307 -0.27 23.95 29.18
CA ARG A 307 -1.24 23.85 30.29
C ARG A 307 -2.27 24.97 30.26
N GLY A 308 -3.55 24.55 30.30
CA GLY A 308 -4.67 25.47 30.25
C GLY A 308 -5.06 25.93 28.85
N LYS A 309 -4.42 25.40 27.81
CA LYS A 309 -4.88 25.58 26.43
C LYS A 309 -6.01 24.62 26.10
N ASP A 310 -6.77 24.94 25.08
CA ASP A 310 -7.81 24.08 24.52
C ASP A 310 -7.16 23.15 23.49
N ALA A 311 -7.12 21.86 23.79
CA ALA A 311 -6.51 20.86 22.92
C ALA A 311 -7.13 20.82 21.49
N GLY A 312 -8.42 21.16 21.36
CA GLY A 312 -9.10 21.25 20.06
C GLY A 312 -8.71 22.49 19.22
N LYS A 313 -7.82 23.36 19.75
CA LYS A 313 -7.34 24.59 19.10
C LYS A 313 -5.84 24.61 18.89
N LEU A 314 -5.14 23.56 19.31
CA LEU A 314 -3.71 23.36 19.11
C LEU A 314 -3.48 22.52 17.87
#